data_b8ae18782cc5ed675942cb8f80d0df1c
#
_entry.id   b8ae18782cc5ed675942cb8f80d0df1c
#
_cell.length_a   1.000
_cell.length_b   1.000
_cell.length_c   1.000
_cell.angle_alpha   90.00
_cell.angle_beta   90.00
_cell.angle_gamma   90.00
#
_symmetry.space_group_name_H-M   'P 1'
#
loop_
_entity.id
_entity.type
_entity.pdbx_description
1 polymer ?
#
loop_
_entity_poly.entity_id
_entity_poly.type
_entity_poly.pdbx_seq_one_letter_code
_entity_poly.pdbx_strand_id
1 'polypeptide(L)'
;MYQIVFALNYVVLVFKSYMCAENTRNVYSQSIKPEYPLLKHGQLVFTYFHLACDLELTEAMVKSGAVCLAYETVQTADKRLPLLVPMSEVAGRMASINGAYYLQKTKGGKGKLMSGVPGVKPAKVLVLGGGIVGEAAARMAAGMGAEVYITDISLPRLRQLDAELPANVHTLYSTEHNIRKELKDVDIVVGSVLVPGDKAPHLITRDMLKEMEPGTVLVDVAIDQGGCFETSHPTTHSDPVYEVDGIVHYAVANIPGAVPNTSTAALTNATLKYALALADKGWKKACREDAALYKGLNVVEGKITFKAVADVWGMPYEPAQVG
;
A
#
# COMPACT_ATOMS: atom_id res chain seq x y z
N MET A 1 1.49 -16.95 -18.31
CA MET A 1 1.67 -18.12 -17.39
C MET A 1 3.16 -18.26 -17.09
N TYR A 2 3.66 -17.60 -16.04
CA TYR A 2 4.99 -17.86 -15.50
C TYR A 2 4.83 -18.12 -14.00
N GLN A 3 4.68 -19.39 -13.66
CA GLN A 3 4.94 -19.89 -12.33
C GLN A 3 6.44 -20.10 -12.23
N ILE A 4 7.16 -19.19 -11.60
CA ILE A 4 8.53 -19.47 -11.19
C ILE A 4 8.45 -20.02 -9.76
N VAL A 5 8.22 -21.31 -9.65
CA VAL A 5 8.42 -22.07 -8.43
C VAL A 5 9.87 -22.55 -8.47
N PHE A 6 10.78 -21.86 -7.81
CA PHE A 6 12.09 -22.43 -7.51
C PHE A 6 11.96 -23.29 -6.26
N ALA A 7 11.74 -24.57 -6.46
CA ALA A 7 11.94 -25.58 -5.43
C ALA A 7 13.44 -25.94 -5.37
N LEU A 8 14.24 -25.08 -4.77
CA LEU A 8 15.50 -25.50 -4.17
C LEU A 8 15.14 -25.96 -2.74
N ASN A 9 15.47 -27.15 -2.37
CA ASN A 9 15.06 -28.00 -1.24
C ASN A 9 14.60 -27.36 0.10
N TYR A 10 14.64 -26.04 0.28
CA TYR A 10 14.25 -25.35 1.52
C TYR A 10 13.66 -23.94 1.32
N VAL A 11 13.56 -23.43 0.09
CA VAL A 11 13.06 -22.07 -0.16
C VAL A 11 11.82 -22.15 -1.03
N VAL A 12 10.63 -21.88 -0.47
CA VAL A 12 9.42 -21.64 -1.26
C VAL A 12 9.29 -20.14 -1.44
N LEU A 13 9.73 -19.67 -2.60
CA LEU A 13 9.38 -18.33 -3.07
C LEU A 13 7.97 -18.44 -3.63
N VAL A 14 6.97 -17.96 -2.90
CA VAL A 14 5.60 -17.93 -3.38
C VAL A 14 5.45 -16.75 -4.34
N PHE A 15 5.95 -16.90 -5.55
CA PHE A 15 5.51 -16.09 -6.68
C PHE A 15 4.22 -16.70 -7.23
N LYS A 16 3.11 -16.45 -6.59
CA LYS A 16 1.81 -16.77 -7.19
C LYS A 16 1.56 -15.71 -8.25
N SER A 17 1.85 -16.03 -9.52
CA SER A 17 1.51 -15.17 -10.64
C SER A 17 -0.01 -15.12 -10.77
N TYR A 18 -0.56 -13.95 -10.56
CA TYR A 18 -1.98 -13.69 -10.71
C TYR A 18 -2.34 -13.50 -12.18
N MET A 19 -2.63 -14.60 -12.82
CA MET A 19 -3.38 -14.62 -14.05
C MET A 19 -4.52 -15.63 -13.94
N CYS A 20 -5.60 -15.26 -13.25
CA CYS A 20 -6.93 -15.79 -13.49
C CYS A 20 -7.95 -14.74 -13.08
N ALA A 21 -8.61 -14.16 -14.05
CA ALA A 21 -9.63 -13.13 -13.89
C ALA A 21 -10.92 -13.63 -13.19
N GLU A 22 -10.98 -14.87 -12.74
CA GLU A 22 -12.17 -15.46 -12.10
C GLU A 22 -12.08 -15.62 -10.58
N ASN A 23 -10.91 -15.39 -9.95
CA ASN A 23 -10.77 -15.40 -8.49
C ASN A 23 -9.96 -14.18 -8.02
N THR A 24 -10.61 -13.02 -8.00
CA THR A 24 -10.03 -11.72 -7.59
C THR A 24 -9.69 -11.61 -6.10
N ARG A 25 -9.69 -12.70 -5.34
CA ARG A 25 -9.51 -12.66 -3.88
C ARG A 25 -8.07 -12.59 -3.38
N ASN A 26 -7.05 -12.80 -4.22
CA ASN A 26 -5.68 -12.91 -3.71
C ASN A 26 -4.64 -12.29 -4.63
N VAL A 27 -4.57 -10.97 -4.64
CA VAL A 27 -3.44 -10.24 -5.22
C VAL A 27 -2.40 -9.86 -4.15
N TYR A 28 -2.65 -10.16 -2.89
CA TYR A 28 -1.61 -10.27 -1.88
C TYR A 28 -1.01 -11.67 -1.93
N SER A 29 0.30 -11.75 -1.88
CA SER A 29 1.02 -12.99 -1.67
C SER A 29 0.91 -13.49 -0.21
N GLN A 30 -0.06 -13.00 0.54
CA GLN A 30 -0.37 -13.43 1.89
C GLN A 30 -0.95 -14.85 1.87
N SER A 31 -0.45 -15.73 2.72
CA SER A 31 -0.99 -17.08 2.87
C SER A 31 -2.45 -17.04 3.29
N ILE A 32 -3.29 -17.86 2.68
CA ILE A 32 -4.71 -17.98 3.01
C ILE A 32 -4.97 -19.22 3.86
N LYS A 33 -6.05 -19.25 4.64
CA LYS A 33 -6.40 -20.36 5.56
C LYS A 33 -6.21 -21.76 4.98
N PRO A 34 -6.61 -22.08 3.74
CA PRO A 34 -6.36 -23.39 3.13
C PRO A 34 -4.89 -23.73 2.90
N GLU A 35 -4.00 -22.73 2.91
CA GLU A 35 -2.54 -22.90 2.71
C GLU A 35 -1.79 -23.13 4.02
N TYR A 36 -2.35 -22.76 5.19
CA TYR A 36 -1.69 -22.89 6.48
C TYR A 36 -1.18 -24.32 6.77
N PRO A 37 -1.97 -25.39 6.51
CA PRO A 37 -1.53 -26.76 6.73
C PRO A 37 -0.40 -27.22 5.78
N LEU A 38 -0.13 -26.48 4.71
CA LEU A 38 0.93 -26.80 3.74
C LEU A 38 2.31 -26.32 4.21
N LEU A 39 2.33 -25.45 5.20
CA LEU A 39 3.58 -24.91 5.76
C LEU A 39 4.31 -25.97 6.60
N LYS A 40 5.62 -26.02 6.44
CA LYS A 40 6.49 -27.00 7.12
C LYS A 40 7.46 -26.30 8.07
N HIS A 41 7.79 -26.97 9.14
CA HIS A 41 8.83 -26.54 10.07
C HIS A 41 10.15 -26.26 9.32
N GLY A 42 10.78 -25.13 9.59
CA GLY A 42 12.04 -24.70 8.95
C GLY A 42 11.90 -24.23 7.49
N GLN A 43 10.69 -24.29 6.90
CA GLN A 43 10.46 -23.78 5.56
C GLN A 43 10.62 -22.25 5.53
N LEU A 44 11.41 -21.72 4.61
CA LEU A 44 11.51 -20.27 4.39
C LEU A 44 10.34 -19.78 3.54
N VAL A 45 9.58 -18.83 4.07
CA VAL A 45 8.50 -18.13 3.37
C VAL A 45 8.87 -16.66 3.25
N PHE A 46 9.02 -16.17 2.03
CA PHE A 46 9.43 -14.79 1.72
C PHE A 46 8.33 -14.10 0.92
N THR A 47 7.52 -13.27 1.57
CA THR A 47 6.30 -12.67 1.03
C THR A 47 5.84 -11.47 1.87
N TYR A 48 4.72 -10.82 1.49
CA TYR A 48 3.97 -9.96 2.41
C TYR A 48 3.17 -10.82 3.38
N PHE A 49 3.16 -10.46 4.66
CA PHE A 49 2.39 -11.15 5.68
C PHE A 49 1.35 -10.24 6.35
N HIS A 50 1.71 -9.01 6.68
CA HIS A 50 0.89 -8.09 7.46
C HIS A 50 0.44 -8.68 8.81
N LEU A 51 1.33 -9.38 9.50
CA LEU A 51 1.04 -10.14 10.73
C LEU A 51 0.43 -9.27 11.84
N ALA A 52 0.76 -8.00 11.91
CA ALA A 52 0.16 -7.08 12.88
C ALA A 52 -1.34 -6.80 12.64
N CYS A 53 -1.88 -7.18 11.46
CA CYS A 53 -3.28 -6.96 11.09
C CYS A 53 -4.11 -8.25 11.12
N ASP A 54 -3.50 -9.43 11.26
CA ASP A 54 -4.18 -10.72 11.20
C ASP A 54 -3.64 -11.67 12.28
N LEU A 55 -4.38 -11.80 13.39
CA LEU A 55 -4.03 -12.67 14.50
C LEU A 55 -4.01 -14.13 14.09
N GLU A 56 -5.02 -14.59 13.32
CA GLU A 56 -5.13 -16.00 12.92
C GLU A 56 -3.97 -16.42 12.03
N LEU A 57 -3.58 -15.57 11.07
CA LEU A 57 -2.39 -15.79 10.26
C LEU A 57 -1.12 -15.82 11.14
N THR A 58 -1.00 -14.89 12.09
CA THR A 58 0.16 -14.83 13.01
C THR A 58 0.28 -16.12 13.80
N GLU A 59 -0.80 -16.60 14.41
CA GLU A 59 -0.82 -17.87 15.16
C GLU A 59 -0.48 -19.06 14.26
N ALA A 60 -1.01 -19.08 13.02
CA ALA A 60 -0.70 -20.13 12.05
C ALA A 60 0.78 -20.14 11.66
N MET A 61 1.41 -18.97 11.43
CA MET A 61 2.83 -18.88 11.13
C MET A 61 3.69 -19.35 12.32
N VAL A 62 3.36 -18.93 13.53
CA VAL A 62 4.03 -19.39 14.76
C VAL A 62 3.89 -20.91 14.90
N LYS A 63 2.69 -21.45 14.76
CA LYS A 63 2.43 -22.89 14.90
C LYS A 63 3.13 -23.73 13.84
N SER A 64 3.29 -23.22 12.63
CA SER A 64 3.95 -23.94 11.52
C SER A 64 5.43 -24.19 11.77
N GLY A 65 6.09 -23.36 12.58
CA GLY A 65 7.55 -23.39 12.77
C GLY A 65 8.33 -22.96 11.52
N ALA A 66 7.68 -22.35 10.55
CA ALA A 66 8.34 -21.79 9.36
C ALA A 66 9.22 -20.58 9.70
N VAL A 67 10.10 -20.21 8.78
CA VAL A 67 10.87 -18.96 8.82
C VAL A 67 10.17 -17.95 7.93
N CYS A 68 9.48 -16.97 8.52
CA CYS A 68 8.71 -15.96 7.82
C CYS A 68 9.53 -14.68 7.70
N LEU A 69 9.94 -14.38 6.47
CA LEU A 69 10.67 -13.17 6.11
C LEU A 69 9.73 -12.25 5.32
N ALA A 70 9.27 -11.20 5.99
CA ALA A 70 8.23 -10.30 5.48
C ALA A 70 8.82 -9.21 4.59
N TYR A 71 8.24 -9.02 3.40
CA TYR A 71 8.65 -7.95 2.47
C TYR A 71 8.51 -6.57 3.12
N GLU A 72 7.41 -6.34 3.82
CA GLU A 72 7.04 -5.06 4.41
C GLU A 72 7.94 -4.62 5.56
N THR A 73 8.75 -5.52 6.11
CA THR A 73 9.67 -5.20 7.20
C THR A 73 11.14 -5.23 6.80
N VAL A 74 11.46 -5.60 5.55
CA VAL A 74 12.81 -5.42 4.98
C VAL A 74 13.09 -3.93 4.90
N GLN A 75 14.02 -3.45 5.76
CA GLN A 75 14.28 -2.02 5.92
C GLN A 75 15.76 -1.71 5.85
N THR A 76 16.14 -0.83 4.92
CA THR A 76 17.51 -0.34 4.75
C THR A 76 17.95 0.59 5.88
N ALA A 77 19.25 0.91 5.96
CA ALA A 77 19.82 1.75 7.03
C ALA A 77 19.22 3.17 7.04
N ASP A 78 18.85 3.68 5.88
CA ASP A 78 18.16 4.97 5.71
C ASP A 78 16.64 4.89 5.92
N LYS A 79 16.17 3.81 6.57
CA LYS A 79 14.77 3.54 6.92
C LYS A 79 13.81 3.37 5.74
N ARG A 80 14.30 3.25 4.51
CA ARG A 80 13.44 2.93 3.37
C ARG A 80 13.01 1.46 3.40
N LEU A 81 11.83 1.18 2.84
CA LEU A 81 11.21 -0.14 2.73
C LEU A 81 11.20 -0.57 1.24
N PRO A 82 12.34 -1.04 0.71
CA PRO A 82 12.54 -1.19 -0.73
C PRO A 82 11.58 -2.17 -1.39
N LEU A 83 10.99 -3.09 -0.64
CA LEU A 83 10.04 -4.07 -1.17
C LEU A 83 8.59 -3.59 -1.10
N LEU A 84 8.29 -2.53 -0.33
CA LEU A 84 6.99 -1.85 -0.36
C LEU A 84 6.90 -0.80 -1.48
N VAL A 85 8.04 -0.18 -1.83
CA VAL A 85 8.09 0.91 -2.83
C VAL A 85 7.33 0.58 -4.12
N PRO A 86 7.54 -0.58 -4.79
CA PRO A 86 6.89 -0.85 -6.06
C PRO A 86 5.36 -0.88 -5.98
N MET A 87 4.82 -1.48 -4.93
CA MET A 87 3.37 -1.54 -4.74
C MET A 87 2.78 -0.18 -4.36
N SER A 88 3.51 0.61 -3.58
CA SER A 88 3.14 2.00 -3.27
C SER A 88 3.09 2.88 -4.52
N GLU A 89 4.05 2.72 -5.43
CA GLU A 89 4.06 3.44 -6.70
C GLU A 89 2.91 3.04 -7.62
N VAL A 90 2.60 1.75 -7.70
CA VAL A 90 1.44 1.26 -8.49
C VAL A 90 0.15 1.75 -7.86
N ALA A 91 -0.02 1.63 -6.53
CA ALA A 91 -1.23 2.06 -5.83
C ALA A 91 -1.51 3.55 -6.02
N GLY A 92 -0.49 4.40 -5.90
CA GLY A 92 -0.64 5.85 -6.12
C GLY A 92 -1.10 6.20 -7.55
N ARG A 93 -0.50 5.59 -8.56
CA ARG A 93 -0.91 5.79 -9.96
C ARG A 93 -2.34 5.32 -10.21
N MET A 94 -2.69 4.15 -9.70
CA MET A 94 -4.04 3.60 -9.80
C MET A 94 -5.08 4.44 -9.06
N ALA A 95 -4.70 5.06 -7.93
CA ALA A 95 -5.61 5.95 -7.20
C ALA A 95 -6.10 7.11 -8.08
N SER A 96 -5.21 7.74 -8.84
CA SER A 96 -5.58 8.82 -9.77
C SER A 96 -6.42 8.33 -10.95
N ILE A 97 -6.10 7.15 -11.50
CA ILE A 97 -6.87 6.53 -12.60
C ILE A 97 -8.29 6.20 -12.12
N ASN A 98 -8.43 5.55 -10.96
CA ASN A 98 -9.73 5.19 -10.39
C ASN A 98 -10.51 6.44 -9.97
N GLY A 99 -9.84 7.44 -9.37
CA GLY A 99 -10.47 8.73 -9.08
C GLY A 99 -11.08 9.37 -10.32
N ALA A 100 -10.33 9.41 -11.42
CA ALA A 100 -10.83 9.92 -12.70
C ALA A 100 -12.00 9.09 -13.27
N TYR A 101 -11.95 7.77 -13.12
CA TYR A 101 -13.01 6.87 -13.57
C TYR A 101 -14.32 7.09 -12.81
N TYR A 102 -14.22 7.18 -11.47
CA TYR A 102 -15.40 7.38 -10.61
C TYR A 102 -15.87 8.85 -10.57
N LEU A 103 -15.06 9.81 -11.06
CA LEU A 103 -15.50 11.20 -11.24
C LEU A 103 -16.54 11.37 -12.38
N GLN A 104 -16.68 10.36 -13.25
CA GLN A 104 -17.69 10.36 -14.30
C GLN A 104 -19.12 10.32 -13.74
N LYS A 105 -20.06 11.06 -14.36
CA LYS A 105 -21.45 11.12 -13.90
C LYS A 105 -22.12 9.74 -13.88
N THR A 106 -21.82 8.89 -14.83
CA THR A 106 -22.34 7.52 -14.93
C THR A 106 -21.82 6.56 -13.85
N LYS A 107 -20.84 7.02 -13.04
CA LYS A 107 -20.22 6.28 -11.94
C LYS A 107 -20.48 6.90 -10.57
N GLY A 108 -21.40 7.86 -10.48
CA GLY A 108 -21.74 8.56 -9.25
C GLY A 108 -21.02 9.89 -9.02
N GLY A 109 -19.97 10.17 -9.81
CA GLY A 109 -19.16 11.38 -9.67
C GLY A 109 -19.82 12.66 -10.19
N LYS A 110 -19.10 13.77 -10.09
CA LYS A 110 -19.53 15.10 -10.54
C LYS A 110 -19.72 15.21 -12.06
N GLY A 111 -19.18 14.29 -12.84
CA GLY A 111 -19.19 14.34 -14.31
C GLY A 111 -18.13 15.28 -14.89
N LYS A 112 -16.98 15.38 -14.24
CA LYS A 112 -15.88 16.27 -14.63
C LYS A 112 -14.74 15.51 -15.26
N LEU A 113 -14.09 16.10 -16.27
CA LEU A 113 -12.92 15.51 -16.94
C LEU A 113 -11.64 15.97 -16.24
N MET A 114 -10.69 15.07 -16.00
CA MET A 114 -9.44 15.37 -15.30
C MET A 114 -8.67 16.54 -15.93
N SER A 115 -8.50 16.52 -17.25
CA SER A 115 -7.73 17.56 -17.96
C SER A 115 -8.51 18.85 -18.25
N GLY A 116 -9.83 18.86 -18.03
CA GLY A 116 -10.66 19.89 -18.68
C GLY A 116 -10.57 19.83 -20.20
N VAL A 117 -11.02 20.88 -20.85
CA VAL A 117 -10.87 21.13 -22.30
C VAL A 117 -10.69 22.64 -22.53
N PRO A 118 -10.28 23.11 -23.71
CA PRO A 118 -10.18 24.55 -23.96
C PRO A 118 -11.42 25.32 -23.53
N GLY A 119 -11.25 26.30 -22.64
CA GLY A 119 -12.34 27.08 -22.05
C GLY A 119 -12.99 26.47 -20.79
N VAL A 120 -12.63 25.24 -20.41
CA VAL A 120 -13.14 24.56 -19.19
C VAL A 120 -11.99 24.12 -18.30
N LYS A 121 -12.01 24.52 -17.03
CA LYS A 121 -10.96 24.18 -16.05
C LYS A 121 -10.81 22.66 -15.86
N PRO A 122 -9.59 22.18 -15.57
CA PRO A 122 -9.35 20.80 -15.18
C PRO A 122 -10.00 20.46 -13.82
N ALA A 123 -9.99 19.17 -13.50
CA ALA A 123 -10.35 18.71 -12.17
C ALA A 123 -9.26 19.12 -11.15
N LYS A 124 -9.70 19.37 -9.91
CA LYS A 124 -8.84 19.66 -8.77
C LYS A 124 -8.67 18.39 -7.93
N VAL A 125 -7.42 17.99 -7.72
CA VAL A 125 -7.05 16.79 -6.96
C VAL A 125 -6.28 17.20 -5.71
N LEU A 126 -6.74 16.76 -4.54
CA LEU A 126 -6.03 16.92 -3.26
C LEU A 126 -5.42 15.59 -2.85
N VAL A 127 -4.11 15.57 -2.65
CA VAL A 127 -3.36 14.39 -2.19
C VAL A 127 -2.92 14.61 -0.75
N LEU A 128 -3.39 13.77 0.16
CA LEU A 128 -3.05 13.81 1.59
C LEU A 128 -1.89 12.85 1.86
N GLY A 129 -0.70 13.41 2.17
CA GLY A 129 0.55 12.70 2.39
C GLY A 129 1.48 12.74 1.17
N GLY A 130 2.69 13.23 1.38
CA GLY A 130 3.74 13.35 0.37
C GLY A 130 4.68 12.14 0.30
N GLY A 131 4.26 10.97 0.79
CA GLY A 131 5.02 9.72 0.68
C GLY A 131 5.11 9.18 -0.75
N ILE A 132 5.56 7.94 -0.92
CA ILE A 132 5.71 7.30 -2.24
C ILE A 132 4.36 7.19 -2.96
N VAL A 133 3.31 6.78 -2.23
CA VAL A 133 1.95 6.69 -2.78
C VAL A 133 1.46 8.05 -3.25
N GLY A 134 1.59 9.07 -2.39
CA GLY A 134 1.10 10.43 -2.70
C GLY A 134 1.86 11.08 -3.84
N GLU A 135 3.19 10.95 -3.88
CA GLU A 135 3.98 11.44 -5.01
C GLU A 135 3.58 10.76 -6.33
N ALA A 136 3.40 9.43 -6.31
CA ALA A 136 2.97 8.68 -7.50
C ALA A 136 1.56 9.08 -7.96
N ALA A 137 0.63 9.32 -7.00
CA ALA A 137 -0.70 9.82 -7.29
C ALA A 137 -0.68 11.24 -7.87
N ALA A 138 0.06 12.16 -7.23
CA ALA A 138 0.17 13.52 -7.70
C ALA A 138 0.79 13.61 -9.11
N ARG A 139 1.86 12.86 -9.34
CA ARG A 139 2.51 12.79 -10.66
C ARG A 139 1.58 12.24 -11.74
N MET A 140 0.79 11.21 -11.42
CA MET A 140 -0.18 10.64 -12.37
C MET A 140 -1.33 11.59 -12.65
N ALA A 141 -1.94 12.19 -11.61
CA ALA A 141 -3.01 13.17 -11.78
C ALA A 141 -2.58 14.38 -12.58
N ALA A 142 -1.38 14.91 -12.30
CA ALA A 142 -0.78 16.01 -13.04
C ALA A 142 -0.53 15.64 -14.52
N GLY A 143 -0.04 14.41 -14.78
CA GLY A 143 0.13 13.89 -16.14
C GLY A 143 -1.18 13.71 -16.89
N MET A 144 -2.31 13.52 -16.20
CA MET A 144 -3.66 13.53 -16.77
C MET A 144 -4.22 14.95 -16.95
N GLY A 145 -3.45 15.99 -16.63
CA GLY A 145 -3.80 17.40 -16.82
C GLY A 145 -4.61 18.02 -15.68
N ALA A 146 -4.73 17.38 -14.53
CA ALA A 146 -5.41 17.94 -13.36
C ALA A 146 -4.61 19.08 -12.72
N GLU A 147 -5.29 19.95 -11.97
CA GLU A 147 -4.68 20.83 -10.98
C GLU A 147 -4.54 20.06 -9.67
N VAL A 148 -3.31 19.91 -9.17
CA VAL A 148 -3.02 19.01 -8.04
C VAL A 148 -2.47 19.79 -6.86
N TYR A 149 -2.99 19.48 -5.67
CA TYR A 149 -2.46 19.94 -4.38
C TYR A 149 -1.98 18.74 -3.58
N ILE A 150 -0.72 18.71 -3.17
CA ILE A 150 -0.14 17.66 -2.34
C ILE A 150 0.24 18.19 -0.98
N THR A 151 -0.17 17.49 0.10
CA THR A 151 0.10 17.91 1.47
C THR A 151 1.07 17.00 2.18
N ASP A 152 1.92 17.57 3.04
CA ASP A 152 2.76 16.84 4.00
C ASP A 152 3.05 17.72 5.22
N ILE A 153 3.41 17.10 6.35
CA ILE A 153 3.87 17.81 7.55
C ILE A 153 5.37 18.09 7.52
N SER A 154 6.12 17.49 6.61
CA SER A 154 7.57 17.62 6.47
C SER A 154 7.91 18.69 5.44
N LEU A 155 8.33 19.86 5.88
CA LEU A 155 8.83 20.92 4.98
C LEU A 155 10.00 20.46 4.09
N PRO A 156 10.99 19.68 4.56
CA PRO A 156 12.00 19.11 3.68
C PRO A 156 11.40 18.26 2.55
N ARG A 157 10.37 17.44 2.85
CA ARG A 157 9.69 16.64 1.83
C ARG A 157 8.93 17.52 0.85
N LEU A 158 8.21 18.53 1.32
CA LEU A 158 7.51 19.48 0.44
C LEU A 158 8.46 20.20 -0.52
N ARG A 159 9.66 20.62 -0.06
CA ARG A 159 10.68 21.20 -0.94
C ARG A 159 11.18 20.25 -2.02
N GLN A 160 11.35 18.97 -1.66
CA GLN A 160 11.72 17.94 -2.62
C GLN A 160 10.62 17.75 -3.67
N LEU A 161 9.36 17.60 -3.24
CA LEU A 161 8.21 17.44 -4.14
C LEU A 161 8.02 18.64 -5.07
N ASP A 162 8.21 19.86 -4.56
CA ASP A 162 8.13 21.09 -5.34
C ASP A 162 9.17 21.14 -6.47
N ALA A 163 10.37 20.62 -6.20
CA ALA A 163 11.45 20.56 -7.20
C ALA A 163 11.26 19.44 -8.22
N GLU A 164 10.58 18.33 -7.86
CA GLU A 164 10.52 17.11 -8.67
C GLU A 164 9.20 16.94 -9.45
N LEU A 165 8.12 17.59 -8.99
CA LEU A 165 6.79 17.44 -9.60
C LEU A 165 6.54 18.50 -10.68
N PRO A 166 5.62 18.21 -11.63
CA PRO A 166 5.23 19.17 -12.66
C PRO A 166 4.64 20.47 -12.13
N ALA A 167 4.70 21.55 -12.91
CA ALA A 167 4.25 22.90 -12.51
C ALA A 167 2.76 23.02 -12.15
N ASN A 168 1.91 22.06 -12.53
CA ASN A 168 0.51 21.99 -12.12
C ASN A 168 0.29 21.22 -10.82
N VAL A 169 1.37 20.95 -10.05
CA VAL A 169 1.31 20.41 -8.69
C VAL A 169 1.78 21.48 -7.72
N HIS A 170 0.95 21.75 -6.72
CA HIS A 170 1.19 22.73 -5.68
C HIS A 170 1.38 22.02 -4.34
N THR A 171 2.40 22.40 -3.59
CA THR A 171 2.67 21.83 -2.26
C THR A 171 2.00 22.65 -1.17
N LEU A 172 1.39 21.98 -0.19
CA LEU A 172 0.76 22.61 0.96
C LEU A 172 1.19 21.94 2.27
N TYR A 173 1.37 22.73 3.32
CA TYR A 173 1.59 22.17 4.65
C TYR A 173 0.28 21.55 5.18
N SER A 174 0.34 20.30 5.65
CA SER A 174 -0.82 19.52 6.09
C SER A 174 -1.31 20.02 7.44
N THR A 175 -2.28 20.95 7.42
CA THR A 175 -3.06 21.37 8.59
C THR A 175 -4.54 21.18 8.30
N GLU A 176 -5.36 20.96 9.33
CA GLU A 176 -6.81 20.87 9.18
C GLU A 176 -7.37 22.09 8.44
N HIS A 177 -6.90 23.30 8.77
CA HIS A 177 -7.32 24.52 8.11
C HIS A 177 -7.06 24.51 6.60
N ASN A 178 -5.84 24.13 6.19
CA ASN A 178 -5.50 24.07 4.77
C ASN A 178 -6.29 22.97 4.04
N ILE A 179 -6.46 21.81 4.66
CA ILE A 179 -7.27 20.72 4.11
C ILE A 179 -8.71 21.20 3.89
N ARG A 180 -9.38 21.73 4.92
CA ARG A 180 -10.77 22.24 4.81
C ARG A 180 -10.93 23.31 3.73
N LYS A 181 -9.94 24.17 3.56
CA LYS A 181 -9.96 25.18 2.50
C LYS A 181 -10.02 24.55 1.10
N GLU A 182 -9.21 23.53 0.89
CA GLU A 182 -9.12 22.86 -0.42
C GLU A 182 -10.31 21.92 -0.69
N LEU A 183 -11.02 21.44 0.37
CA LEU A 183 -12.17 20.55 0.21
C LEU A 183 -13.39 21.20 -0.47
N LYS A 184 -13.52 22.52 -0.42
CA LYS A 184 -14.73 23.23 -0.90
C LYS A 184 -15.00 23.06 -2.39
N ASP A 185 -13.95 22.94 -3.19
CA ASP A 185 -14.02 22.85 -4.65
C ASP A 185 -13.21 21.67 -5.22
N VAL A 186 -12.78 20.76 -4.33
CA VAL A 186 -12.04 19.56 -4.74
C VAL A 186 -12.94 18.59 -5.49
N ASP A 187 -12.37 17.91 -6.46
CA ASP A 187 -13.06 16.89 -7.24
C ASP A 187 -12.66 15.47 -6.81
N ILE A 188 -11.38 15.29 -6.46
CA ILE A 188 -10.84 14.01 -6.00
C ILE A 188 -9.93 14.26 -4.81
N VAL A 189 -10.08 13.47 -3.75
CA VAL A 189 -9.13 13.41 -2.63
C VAL A 189 -8.47 12.04 -2.59
N VAL A 190 -7.14 12.00 -2.54
CA VAL A 190 -6.38 10.76 -2.39
C VAL A 190 -5.79 10.71 -0.97
N GLY A 191 -6.22 9.74 -0.17
CA GLY A 191 -5.67 9.45 1.16
C GLY A 191 -4.47 8.52 1.02
N SER A 192 -3.27 9.00 1.36
CA SER A 192 -2.02 8.27 1.16
C SER A 192 -1.05 8.35 2.34
N VAL A 193 -1.55 8.73 3.51
CA VAL A 193 -0.74 8.78 4.73
C VAL A 193 -0.61 7.39 5.32
N LEU A 194 0.63 6.98 5.54
CA LEU A 194 0.99 5.72 6.17
C LEU A 194 1.89 6.02 7.36
N VAL A 195 1.50 5.50 8.53
CA VAL A 195 2.33 5.56 9.74
C VAL A 195 2.86 4.16 10.00
N PRO A 196 4.18 3.92 9.86
CA PRO A 196 4.76 2.59 10.08
C PRO A 196 4.48 2.07 11.49
N GLY A 197 3.78 0.94 11.58
CA GLY A 197 3.47 0.27 12.86
C GLY A 197 2.30 0.88 13.64
N ASP A 198 1.57 1.84 13.08
CA ASP A 198 0.39 2.47 13.70
C ASP A 198 -0.73 2.64 12.67
N LYS A 199 -1.93 2.97 13.16
CA LYS A 199 -3.06 3.30 12.30
C LYS A 199 -2.84 4.66 11.63
N ALA A 200 -3.29 4.78 10.38
CA ALA A 200 -3.33 6.07 9.71
C ALA A 200 -4.22 7.06 10.50
N PRO A 201 -3.85 8.35 10.63
CA PRO A 201 -4.73 9.34 11.22
C PRO A 201 -5.89 9.63 10.27
N HIS A 202 -7.08 9.80 10.80
CA HIS A 202 -8.22 10.28 10.03
C HIS A 202 -8.04 11.77 9.72
N LEU A 203 -7.63 12.08 8.50
CA LEU A 203 -7.41 13.45 8.03
C LEU A 203 -8.68 14.09 7.47
N ILE A 204 -9.64 13.28 7.04
CA ILE A 204 -10.97 13.72 6.65
C ILE A 204 -11.98 13.11 7.62
N THR A 205 -12.65 13.97 8.38
CA THR A 205 -13.73 13.57 9.29
C THR A 205 -15.07 13.56 8.54
N ARG A 206 -16.08 12.88 9.11
CA ARG A 206 -17.43 12.87 8.55
C ARG A 206 -18.02 14.29 8.44
N ASP A 207 -17.71 15.17 9.37
CA ASP A 207 -18.13 16.57 9.36
C ASP A 207 -17.60 17.31 8.11
N MET A 208 -16.35 17.05 7.71
CA MET A 208 -15.73 17.64 6.53
C MET A 208 -16.40 17.24 5.20
N LEU A 209 -17.12 16.11 5.14
CA LEU A 209 -17.83 15.70 3.93
C LEU A 209 -18.88 16.73 3.53
N LYS A 210 -19.48 17.45 4.50
CA LYS A 210 -20.48 18.49 4.27
C LYS A 210 -19.93 19.74 3.57
N GLU A 211 -18.61 19.91 3.57
CA GLU A 211 -17.94 21.03 2.91
C GLU A 211 -17.64 20.72 1.43
N MET A 212 -17.77 19.45 1.03
CA MET A 212 -17.53 19.00 -0.34
C MET A 212 -18.80 19.06 -1.18
N GLU A 213 -18.62 19.18 -2.48
CA GLU A 213 -19.73 19.05 -3.43
C GLU A 213 -20.13 17.58 -3.63
N PRO A 214 -21.45 17.28 -3.74
CA PRO A 214 -21.88 15.91 -4.07
C PRO A 214 -21.23 15.36 -5.34
N GLY A 215 -20.84 14.09 -5.29
CA GLY A 215 -20.12 13.43 -6.38
C GLY A 215 -18.60 13.66 -6.36
N THR A 216 -18.05 14.34 -5.34
CA THR A 216 -16.60 14.29 -5.05
C THR A 216 -16.18 12.85 -4.78
N VAL A 217 -14.98 12.48 -5.22
CA VAL A 217 -14.45 11.10 -5.08
C VAL A 217 -13.34 11.08 -4.04
N LEU A 218 -13.50 10.26 -3.01
CA LEU A 218 -12.46 9.94 -2.02
C LEU A 218 -11.82 8.61 -2.39
N VAL A 219 -10.52 8.58 -2.59
CA VAL A 219 -9.73 7.37 -2.85
C VAL A 219 -8.83 7.10 -1.66
N ASP A 220 -9.15 6.10 -0.85
CA ASP A 220 -8.38 5.76 0.34
C ASP A 220 -7.39 4.64 0.05
N VAL A 221 -6.14 5.02 -0.20
CA VAL A 221 -5.06 4.05 -0.48
C VAL A 221 -4.53 3.44 0.81
N ALA A 222 -4.71 4.10 1.94
CA ALA A 222 -4.26 3.63 3.26
C ALA A 222 -5.27 2.70 3.95
N ILE A 223 -6.31 2.25 3.25
CA ILE A 223 -7.41 1.46 3.82
C ILE A 223 -6.92 0.18 4.51
N ASP A 224 -5.86 -0.45 4.02
CA ASP A 224 -5.25 -1.64 4.61
C ASP A 224 -4.68 -1.39 6.03
N GLN A 225 -4.51 -0.12 6.41
CA GLN A 225 -4.03 0.34 7.72
C GLN A 225 -5.05 1.20 8.47
N GLY A 226 -6.33 0.99 8.20
CA GLY A 226 -7.43 1.68 8.85
C GLY A 226 -7.98 2.89 8.11
N GLY A 227 -7.30 3.34 7.04
CA GLY A 227 -7.75 4.43 6.18
C GLY A 227 -7.44 5.83 6.69
N CYS A 228 -7.38 6.79 5.77
CA CYS A 228 -7.19 8.23 6.05
C CYS A 228 -8.51 8.99 6.28
N PHE A 229 -9.65 8.38 6.04
CA PHE A 229 -10.96 9.01 6.16
C PHE A 229 -11.79 8.30 7.21
N GLU A 230 -12.43 9.05 8.11
CA GLU A 230 -13.26 8.52 9.19
C GLU A 230 -14.40 7.63 8.67
N THR A 231 -14.89 7.91 7.48
CA THR A 231 -15.98 7.18 6.82
C THR A 231 -15.52 6.03 5.93
N SER A 232 -14.20 5.78 5.87
CA SER A 232 -13.65 4.69 5.08
C SER A 232 -13.90 3.32 5.70
N HIS A 233 -14.29 2.36 4.85
CA HIS A 233 -14.25 0.94 5.16
C HIS A 233 -13.75 0.14 3.94
N PRO A 234 -13.07 -0.99 4.15
CA PRO A 234 -12.51 -1.76 3.05
C PRO A 234 -13.57 -2.26 2.06
N THR A 235 -13.26 -2.13 0.78
CA THR A 235 -14.06 -2.66 -0.33
C THR A 235 -13.23 -3.66 -1.16
N THR A 236 -13.85 -4.24 -2.18
CA THR A 236 -13.22 -5.24 -3.05
C THR A 236 -13.22 -4.77 -4.51
N HIS A 237 -12.41 -5.41 -5.35
CA HIS A 237 -12.42 -5.11 -6.79
C HIS A 237 -13.75 -5.40 -7.48
N SER A 238 -14.57 -6.32 -6.94
CA SER A 238 -15.89 -6.66 -7.47
C SER A 238 -16.99 -5.69 -7.03
N ASP A 239 -16.81 -5.03 -5.88
CA ASP A 239 -17.71 -3.99 -5.33
C ASP A 239 -16.85 -2.85 -4.76
N PRO A 240 -16.30 -1.98 -5.63
CA PRO A 240 -15.18 -1.14 -5.27
C PRO A 240 -15.56 0.19 -4.63
N VAL A 241 -16.83 0.62 -4.72
CA VAL A 241 -17.26 1.94 -4.25
C VAL A 241 -18.54 1.88 -3.46
N TYR A 242 -18.70 2.84 -2.59
CA TYR A 242 -19.95 3.16 -1.88
C TYR A 242 -20.09 4.67 -1.73
N GLU A 243 -21.24 5.13 -1.33
CA GLU A 243 -21.55 6.54 -1.13
C GLU A 243 -21.85 6.84 0.33
N VAL A 244 -21.28 7.93 0.86
CA VAL A 244 -21.62 8.49 2.17
C VAL A 244 -21.85 9.99 2.03
N ASP A 245 -23.01 10.44 2.45
CA ASP A 245 -23.39 11.87 2.45
C ASP A 245 -23.20 12.54 1.06
N GLY A 246 -23.45 11.78 -0.05
CA GLY A 246 -23.30 12.25 -1.43
C GLY A 246 -21.87 12.19 -1.97
N ILE A 247 -20.92 11.65 -1.22
CA ILE A 247 -19.51 11.55 -1.57
C ILE A 247 -19.16 10.11 -1.93
N VAL A 248 -18.56 9.89 -3.10
CA VAL A 248 -18.16 8.57 -3.58
C VAL A 248 -16.87 8.14 -2.89
N HIS A 249 -16.86 6.97 -2.25
CA HIS A 249 -15.70 6.38 -1.61
C HIS A 249 -15.19 5.19 -2.42
N TYR A 250 -13.93 5.22 -2.80
CA TYR A 250 -13.18 4.09 -3.37
C TYR A 250 -12.12 3.67 -2.34
N ALA A 251 -12.31 2.51 -1.73
CA ALA A 251 -11.46 2.03 -0.64
C ALA A 251 -11.10 0.55 -0.83
N VAL A 252 -10.74 0.18 -2.07
CA VAL A 252 -10.37 -1.20 -2.41
C VAL A 252 -9.08 -1.58 -1.72
N ALA A 253 -9.16 -2.62 -0.89
CA ALA A 253 -7.97 -3.27 -0.36
C ALA A 253 -7.15 -3.85 -1.53
N ASN A 254 -5.83 -3.60 -1.51
CA ASN A 254 -4.94 -4.06 -2.57
C ASN A 254 -5.23 -3.48 -3.97
N ILE A 255 -5.25 -2.17 -4.08
CA ILE A 255 -5.36 -1.46 -5.36
C ILE A 255 -4.39 -1.99 -6.45
N PRO A 256 -3.10 -2.31 -6.16
CA PRO A 256 -2.17 -2.87 -7.16
C PRO A 256 -2.63 -4.15 -7.83
N GLY A 257 -3.57 -4.86 -7.21
CA GLY A 257 -4.17 -6.07 -7.74
C GLY A 257 -4.95 -5.90 -9.04
N ALA A 258 -5.42 -4.71 -9.32
CA ALA A 258 -6.11 -4.41 -10.58
C ALA A 258 -5.18 -4.49 -11.81
N VAL A 259 -3.86 -4.39 -11.62
CA VAL A 259 -2.86 -4.38 -12.70
C VAL A 259 -1.75 -5.40 -12.47
N PRO A 260 -2.08 -6.70 -12.39
CA PRO A 260 -1.17 -7.76 -11.93
C PRO A 260 0.08 -7.91 -12.80
N ASN A 261 0.00 -7.63 -14.08
CA ASN A 261 1.15 -7.70 -14.99
C ASN A 261 2.24 -6.69 -14.55
N THR A 262 1.86 -5.43 -14.37
CA THR A 262 2.77 -4.38 -13.91
C THR A 262 3.26 -4.65 -12.49
N SER A 263 2.36 -5.00 -11.59
CA SER A 263 2.66 -5.24 -10.17
C SER A 263 3.64 -6.40 -9.98
N THR A 264 3.42 -7.52 -10.69
CA THR A 264 4.33 -8.68 -10.63
C THR A 264 5.72 -8.33 -11.16
N ALA A 265 5.82 -7.65 -12.30
CA ALA A 265 7.10 -7.25 -12.86
C ALA A 265 7.86 -6.31 -11.92
N ALA A 266 7.19 -5.28 -11.38
CA ALA A 266 7.77 -4.32 -10.47
C ALA A 266 8.26 -4.98 -9.16
N LEU A 267 7.44 -5.86 -8.57
CA LEU A 267 7.79 -6.58 -7.36
C LEU A 267 8.94 -7.55 -7.58
N THR A 268 8.92 -8.30 -8.70
CA THR A 268 10.00 -9.24 -9.04
C THR A 268 11.34 -8.52 -9.18
N ASN A 269 11.37 -7.36 -9.86
CA ASN A 269 12.58 -6.56 -10.00
C ASN A 269 13.15 -6.12 -8.63
N ALA A 270 12.31 -5.82 -7.66
CA ALA A 270 12.75 -5.42 -6.32
C ALA A 270 13.18 -6.61 -5.44
N THR A 271 12.49 -7.75 -5.55
CA THR A 271 12.70 -8.90 -4.65
C THR A 271 13.79 -9.84 -5.12
N LEU A 272 14.08 -9.91 -6.43
CA LEU A 272 14.97 -10.92 -7.02
C LEU A 272 16.35 -11.00 -6.35
N LYS A 273 17.00 -9.86 -6.09
CA LYS A 273 18.32 -9.83 -5.44
C LYS A 273 18.33 -10.48 -4.05
N TYR A 274 17.26 -10.25 -3.28
CA TYR A 274 17.09 -10.83 -1.94
C TYR A 274 16.76 -12.32 -2.03
N ALA A 275 15.89 -12.68 -2.97
CA ALA A 275 15.54 -14.07 -3.23
C ALA A 275 16.76 -14.92 -3.59
N LEU A 276 17.64 -14.43 -4.49
CA LEU A 276 18.88 -15.09 -4.86
C LEU A 276 19.83 -15.20 -3.66
N ALA A 277 19.99 -14.14 -2.86
CA ALA A 277 20.83 -14.18 -1.66
C ALA A 277 20.33 -15.24 -0.66
N LEU A 278 19.01 -15.33 -0.45
CA LEU A 278 18.39 -16.34 0.41
C LEU A 278 18.57 -17.77 -0.13
N ALA A 279 18.45 -17.96 -1.44
CA ALA A 279 18.62 -19.25 -2.09
C ALA A 279 20.07 -19.75 -2.05
N ASP A 280 21.03 -18.86 -2.37
CA ASP A 280 22.44 -19.22 -2.47
C ASP A 280 23.12 -19.43 -1.12
N LYS A 281 22.75 -18.63 -0.11
CA LYS A 281 23.46 -18.58 1.18
C LYS A 281 22.68 -19.24 2.32
N GLY A 282 21.38 -19.52 2.12
CA GLY A 282 20.45 -19.83 3.20
C GLY A 282 20.10 -18.58 4.03
N TRP A 283 18.94 -18.60 4.68
CA TRP A 283 18.43 -17.42 5.37
C TRP A 283 19.31 -16.90 6.51
N LYS A 284 19.95 -17.80 7.31
CA LYS A 284 20.82 -17.38 8.41
C LYS A 284 22.02 -16.56 7.92
N LYS A 285 22.73 -17.06 6.92
CA LYS A 285 23.91 -16.37 6.38
C LYS A 285 23.49 -15.10 5.61
N ALA A 286 22.42 -15.15 4.83
CA ALA A 286 21.91 -13.97 4.11
C ALA A 286 21.51 -12.83 5.07
N CYS A 287 20.78 -13.14 6.15
CA CYS A 287 20.39 -12.15 7.15
C CYS A 287 21.55 -11.64 8.00
N ARG A 288 22.61 -12.43 8.19
CA ARG A 288 23.83 -11.98 8.87
C ARG A 288 24.61 -10.98 8.04
N GLU A 289 24.65 -11.19 6.72
CA GLU A 289 25.37 -10.32 5.78
C GLU A 289 24.56 -9.09 5.34
N ASP A 290 23.24 -9.13 5.43
CA ASP A 290 22.34 -8.02 5.06
C ASP A 290 21.40 -7.67 6.22
N ALA A 291 21.70 -6.56 6.89
CA ALA A 291 20.90 -6.04 7.99
C ALA A 291 19.45 -5.67 7.59
N ALA A 292 19.22 -5.36 6.30
CA ALA A 292 17.86 -5.10 5.82
C ALA A 292 17.04 -6.39 5.77
N LEU A 293 17.62 -7.50 5.29
CA LEU A 293 16.98 -8.81 5.34
C LEU A 293 16.73 -9.29 6.77
N TYR A 294 17.68 -9.06 7.69
CA TYR A 294 17.49 -9.40 9.11
C TYR A 294 16.23 -8.78 9.70
N LYS A 295 15.97 -7.51 9.40
CA LYS A 295 14.74 -6.83 9.84
C LYS A 295 13.47 -7.42 9.22
N GLY A 296 13.59 -8.13 8.11
CA GLY A 296 12.51 -8.87 7.47
C GLY A 296 12.03 -10.08 8.28
N LEU A 297 12.83 -10.62 9.20
CA LEU A 297 12.47 -11.79 9.98
C LEU A 297 11.35 -11.45 10.99
N ASN A 298 10.17 -12.01 10.75
CA ASN A 298 8.99 -11.78 11.60
C ASN A 298 8.64 -12.97 12.47
N VAL A 299 8.79 -14.20 11.96
CA VAL A 299 8.64 -15.44 12.74
C VAL A 299 9.79 -16.37 12.36
N VAL A 300 10.42 -16.98 13.35
CA VAL A 300 11.49 -17.96 13.17
C VAL A 300 11.25 -19.14 14.10
N GLU A 301 11.06 -20.32 13.51
CA GLU A 301 10.95 -21.58 14.25
C GLU A 301 9.94 -21.51 15.41
N GLY A 302 8.78 -20.90 15.18
CA GLY A 302 7.69 -20.80 16.15
C GLY A 302 7.79 -19.61 17.11
N LYS A 303 8.75 -18.69 16.94
CA LYS A 303 8.95 -17.52 17.80
C LYS A 303 8.71 -16.23 16.99
N ILE A 304 8.04 -15.25 17.59
CA ILE A 304 7.89 -13.93 16.96
C ILE A 304 9.20 -13.15 17.15
N THR A 305 9.79 -12.76 16.04
CA THR A 305 11.11 -12.10 15.98
C THR A 305 11.03 -10.64 15.53
N PHE A 306 9.82 -10.12 15.30
CA PHE A 306 9.56 -8.71 15.01
C PHE A 306 8.73 -8.09 16.12
N LYS A 307 9.34 -7.12 16.82
CA LYS A 307 8.78 -6.58 18.07
C LYS A 307 7.38 -5.98 17.89
N ALA A 308 7.12 -5.24 16.82
CA ALA A 308 5.83 -4.61 16.61
C ALA A 308 4.68 -5.63 16.50
N VAL A 309 4.90 -6.80 15.89
CA VAL A 309 3.91 -7.88 15.85
C VAL A 309 3.65 -8.45 17.24
N ALA A 310 4.72 -8.68 18.02
CA ALA A 310 4.60 -9.16 19.39
C ALA A 310 3.82 -8.19 20.28
N ASP A 311 4.11 -6.89 20.17
CA ASP A 311 3.48 -5.83 20.98
C ASP A 311 1.97 -5.72 20.67
N VAL A 312 1.58 -5.79 19.39
CA VAL A 312 0.15 -5.69 18.97
C VAL A 312 -0.69 -6.83 19.57
N TRP A 313 -0.14 -8.06 19.58
CA TRP A 313 -0.88 -9.25 20.01
C TRP A 313 -0.59 -9.66 21.46
N GLY A 314 0.29 -8.94 22.17
CA GLY A 314 0.70 -9.32 23.52
C GLY A 314 1.43 -10.67 23.56
N MET A 315 2.11 -11.05 22.48
CA MET A 315 2.84 -12.31 22.37
C MET A 315 4.31 -12.15 22.77
N PRO A 316 5.00 -13.23 23.19
CA PRO A 316 6.42 -13.17 23.52
C PRO A 316 7.26 -12.76 22.30
N TYR A 317 8.21 -11.85 22.52
CA TYR A 317 9.20 -11.43 21.54
C TYR A 317 10.56 -12.07 21.84
N GLU A 318 11.21 -12.62 20.83
CA GLU A 318 12.57 -13.15 20.92
C GLU A 318 13.35 -12.80 19.65
N PRO A 319 14.48 -12.04 19.73
CA PRO A 319 15.24 -11.68 18.54
C PRO A 319 15.75 -12.93 17.81
N ALA A 320 15.69 -12.91 16.48
CA ALA A 320 16.15 -14.02 15.64
C ALA A 320 17.66 -14.28 15.84
N GLN A 321 18.03 -15.53 16.02
CA GLN A 321 19.44 -15.95 16.10
C GLN A 321 19.93 -16.35 14.70
N VAL A 322 20.88 -15.60 14.15
CA VAL A 322 21.48 -15.83 12.83
C VAL A 322 22.93 -16.30 12.91
N GLY A 323 23.36 -16.68 14.07
CA GLY A 323 24.66 -17.09 14.62
C GLY A 323 25.73 -17.66 13.73
#